data_0d8b84d015d6056377e9938bad20af1c
#
_entry.id   0d8b84d015d6056377e9938bad20af1c
#
_cell.length_a   1.000
_cell.length_b   1.000
_cell.length_c   1.000
_cell.angle_alpha   90.00
_cell.angle_beta   90.00
_cell.angle_gamma   90.00
#
_symmetry.space_group_name_H-M   'P 1'
#
loop_
_entity.id
_entity.type
_entity.pdbx_description
1 polymer ?
#
loop_
_entity_poly.entity_id
_entity_poly.type
_entity_poly.pdbx_seq_one_letter_code
_entity_poly.pdbx_strand_id
1 'polypeptide(L)'
;MLWAVPGPLASRWYSMRRAQSTKPATYRCPLCGRRLPALSEHTLLFPEGQAQGRRHAHTACVLAARRDGRLLTREEFARTQPRPPSLLARIRARLAR
;
A
#
# COMPACT_ATOMS: atom_id res chain seq x y z
N MET A 1 -1.17 8.43 -24.15
CA MET A 1 -1.15 8.47 -23.52
C MET A 1 -1.37 8.42 -22.64
N LEU A 2 -1.18 8.05 -22.44
CA LEU A 2 -1.48 7.87 -21.64
C LEU A 2 -0.91 8.08 -20.71
N TRP A 3 -0.76 8.12 -20.30
CA TRP A 3 -0.34 8.21 -19.36
C TRP A 3 -0.38 8.68 -18.41
N ALA A 4 -0.29 9.10 -18.42
CA ALA A 4 0.18 9.70 -17.24
C ALA A 4 -0.77 9.74 -16.12
N VAL A 5 -1.59 8.99 -16.10
CA VAL A 5 -2.22 8.63 -14.90
C VAL A 5 -1.11 8.08 -14.05
N PRO A 6 -0.81 8.74 -12.92
CA PRO A 6 0.02 8.06 -11.97
C PRO A 6 -0.57 6.69 -11.90
N GLY A 7 0.23 5.78 -12.24
CA GLY A 7 -0.19 4.44 -12.34
C GLY A 7 -0.95 4.01 -11.13
N PRO A 8 -1.78 3.01 -11.27
CA PRO A 8 -2.42 2.40 -10.15
C PRO A 8 -1.36 2.08 -9.10
N LEU A 9 -1.79 1.99 -7.89
CA LEU A 9 -0.93 1.62 -6.80
C LEU A 9 -0.31 0.26 -7.11
N ALA A 10 0.92 0.28 -7.57
CA ALA A 10 1.58 -0.90 -8.13
C ALA A 10 2.47 -1.63 -7.14
N SER A 11 2.66 -1.09 -5.96
CA SER A 11 3.48 -1.74 -4.94
C SER A 11 2.73 -2.89 -4.30
N ARG A 12 3.49 -3.87 -3.81
CA ARG A 12 2.91 -5.08 -3.24
C ARG A 12 2.26 -4.82 -1.89
N TRP A 13 2.81 -3.88 -1.13
CA TRP A 13 2.26 -3.49 0.16
C TRP A 13 2.54 -2.01 0.40
N TYR A 14 1.82 -1.46 1.36
CA TYR A 14 1.92 -0.04 1.68
C TYR A 14 1.96 0.16 3.18
N SER A 15 2.76 1.12 3.61
CA SER A 15 2.63 1.68 4.94
C SER A 15 1.64 2.84 4.86
N MET A 16 0.78 2.98 5.84
CA MET A 16 -0.32 3.94 5.79
C MET A 16 -0.32 4.77 7.06
N ARG A 17 -0.58 6.07 6.89
CA ARG A 17 -0.57 6.98 8.01
C ARG A 17 -1.56 8.11 7.77
N ARG A 18 -2.23 8.55 8.82
CA ARG A 18 -3.08 9.72 8.73
C ARG A 18 -2.26 10.96 8.41
N ALA A 19 -2.84 11.85 7.64
CA ALA A 19 -2.18 13.08 7.25
C ALA A 19 -3.17 14.23 7.19
N GLN A 20 -2.65 15.41 7.47
CA GLN A 20 -3.40 16.65 7.28
C GLN A 20 -2.36 17.75 7.14
N SER A 21 -2.37 18.44 6.01
CA SER A 21 -1.42 19.50 5.77
C SER A 21 -1.88 20.80 6.42
N THR A 22 -0.93 21.63 6.81
CA THR A 22 -1.22 23.00 7.27
C THR A 22 -1.17 23.99 6.11
N LYS A 23 -0.72 23.55 4.93
CA LYS A 23 -0.62 24.39 3.75
C LYS A 23 -1.66 23.96 2.72
N PRO A 24 -2.33 24.93 2.05
CA PRO A 24 -3.27 24.57 1.00
C PRO A 24 -2.55 23.88 -0.15
N ALA A 25 -3.11 22.77 -0.58
CA ALA A 25 -2.68 22.04 -1.76
C ALA A 25 -3.83 21.15 -2.19
N THR A 26 -3.81 20.73 -3.43
CA THR A 26 -4.82 19.80 -3.92
C THR A 26 -4.10 18.62 -4.55
N TYR A 27 -4.43 17.45 -4.08
CA TYR A 27 -3.94 16.21 -4.63
C TYR A 27 -5.06 15.49 -5.34
N ARG A 28 -4.74 14.37 -5.93
CA ARG A 28 -5.74 13.52 -6.56
C ARG A 28 -5.61 12.14 -5.95
N CYS A 29 -6.72 11.62 -5.44
CA CYS A 29 -6.74 10.30 -4.83
C CYS A 29 -6.49 9.24 -5.91
N PRO A 30 -5.48 8.38 -5.77
CA PRO A 30 -5.21 7.34 -6.76
C PRO A 30 -6.26 6.26 -6.82
N LEU A 31 -7.12 6.16 -5.81
CA LEU A 31 -8.13 5.12 -5.73
C LEU A 31 -9.45 5.52 -6.39
N CYS A 32 -9.80 6.80 -6.36
CA CYS A 32 -11.06 7.26 -6.95
C CYS A 32 -10.87 8.32 -8.03
N GLY A 33 -9.69 8.89 -8.17
CA GLY A 33 -9.40 9.92 -9.15
C GLY A 33 -9.94 11.29 -8.82
N ARG A 34 -10.61 11.47 -7.70
CA ARG A 34 -11.21 12.74 -7.31
C ARG A 34 -10.22 13.62 -6.56
N ARG A 35 -10.54 14.90 -6.49
CA ARG A 35 -9.74 15.86 -5.75
C ARG A 35 -9.68 15.53 -4.27
N LEU A 36 -8.52 15.81 -3.69
CA LEU A 36 -8.28 15.63 -2.27
C LEU A 36 -7.60 16.89 -1.74
N PRO A 37 -8.34 17.76 -1.03
CA PRO A 37 -7.73 18.95 -0.43
C PRO A 37 -6.80 18.54 0.70
N ALA A 38 -5.57 19.04 0.68
CA ALA A 38 -4.55 18.67 1.67
C ALA A 38 -4.91 19.09 3.11
N LEU A 39 -5.74 20.13 3.24
CA LEU A 39 -6.17 20.61 4.55
C LEU A 39 -7.15 19.66 5.23
N SER A 40 -7.83 18.82 4.47
CA SER A 40 -8.72 17.82 5.04
C SER A 40 -7.91 16.59 5.48
N GLU A 41 -8.40 15.91 6.50
CA GLU A 41 -7.78 14.67 6.94
C GLU A 41 -7.84 13.63 5.84
N HIS A 42 -6.72 12.98 5.57
CA HIS A 42 -6.63 11.95 4.55
C HIS A 42 -5.56 10.94 4.97
N THR A 43 -5.24 10.00 4.12
CA THR A 43 -4.26 8.96 4.41
C THR A 43 -3.09 9.07 3.44
N LEU A 44 -1.88 9.00 3.99
CA LEU A 44 -0.66 8.88 3.19
C LEU A 44 -0.36 7.40 2.98
N LEU A 45 -0.10 7.07 1.73
CA LEU A 45 0.31 5.72 1.34
C LEU A 45 1.79 5.76 0.97
N PHE A 46 2.60 4.98 1.66
CA PHE A 46 4.02 4.86 1.41
C PHE A 46 4.28 3.52 0.73
N PRO A 47 4.62 3.51 -0.57
CA PRO A 47 4.87 2.24 -1.27
C PRO A 47 6.05 1.52 -0.63
N GLU A 48 5.80 0.34 -0.10
CA GLU A 48 6.79 -0.48 0.59
C GLU A 48 7.61 0.30 1.63
N GLY A 49 6.92 1.21 2.32
CA GLY A 49 7.51 2.01 3.37
C GLY A 49 8.37 3.18 2.93
N GLN A 50 8.51 3.40 1.63
CA GLN A 50 9.38 4.45 1.10
C GLN A 50 8.66 5.78 1.03
N ALA A 51 9.37 6.84 1.42
CA ALA A 51 8.84 8.20 1.31
C ALA A 51 8.73 8.67 -0.14
N GLN A 52 9.60 8.16 -1.00
CA GLN A 52 9.51 8.44 -2.43
C GLN A 52 8.28 7.74 -3.00
N GLY A 53 7.55 8.45 -3.84
CA GLY A 53 6.36 7.88 -4.42
C GLY A 53 5.17 7.85 -3.48
N ARG A 54 5.25 8.51 -2.32
CA ARG A 54 4.12 8.56 -1.41
C ARG A 54 2.91 9.19 -2.12
N ARG A 55 1.74 8.70 -1.78
CA ARG A 55 0.50 9.15 -2.39
C ARG A 55 -0.48 9.58 -1.32
N HIS A 56 -1.27 10.57 -1.64
CA HIS A 56 -2.35 11.04 -0.78
C HIS A 56 -3.66 10.42 -1.26
N ALA A 57 -4.41 9.82 -0.36
CA ALA A 57 -5.67 9.17 -0.71
C ALA A 57 -6.75 9.48 0.33
N HIS A 58 -8.01 9.49 -0.11
CA HIS A 58 -9.11 9.64 0.83
C HIS A 58 -9.12 8.47 1.80
N THR A 59 -9.31 8.75 3.07
CA THR A 59 -9.36 7.69 4.09
C THR A 59 -10.45 6.67 3.78
N ALA A 60 -11.63 7.13 3.35
CA ALA A 60 -12.72 6.23 2.99
C ALA A 60 -12.36 5.31 1.83
N CYS A 61 -11.63 5.84 0.84
CA CYS A 61 -11.17 5.04 -0.30
C CYS A 61 -10.16 3.99 0.13
N VAL A 62 -9.26 4.36 1.05
CA VAL A 62 -8.28 3.42 1.60
C VAL A 62 -8.99 2.29 2.34
N LEU A 63 -9.95 2.63 3.19
CA LEU A 63 -10.69 1.61 3.95
C LEU A 63 -11.44 0.66 3.02
N ALA A 64 -12.06 1.19 1.96
CA ALA A 64 -12.76 0.37 0.98
C ALA A 64 -11.78 -0.55 0.24
N ALA A 65 -10.65 -0.02 -0.19
CA ALA A 65 -9.64 -0.82 -0.89
C ALA A 65 -9.06 -1.91 0.01
N ARG A 66 -8.90 -1.63 1.29
CA ARG A 66 -8.41 -2.63 2.24
C ARG A 66 -9.43 -3.74 2.44
N ARG A 67 -10.71 -3.40 2.55
CA ARG A 67 -11.77 -4.42 2.64
C ARG A 67 -11.80 -5.33 1.41
N ASP A 68 -11.49 -4.77 0.25
CA ASP A 68 -11.48 -5.52 -1.01
C ASP A 68 -10.17 -6.28 -1.23
N GLY A 69 -9.21 -6.15 -0.33
CA GLY A 69 -7.90 -6.79 -0.47
C GLY A 69 -7.01 -6.15 -1.52
N ARG A 70 -7.33 -4.93 -1.97
CA ARG A 70 -6.51 -4.23 -2.97
C ARG A 70 -5.36 -3.43 -2.38
N LEU A 71 -5.42 -3.13 -1.08
CA LEU A 71 -4.34 -2.47 -0.34
C LEU A 71 -3.94 -3.34 0.84
N LEU A 72 -2.69 -3.75 0.87
CA LEU A 72 -2.17 -4.60 1.93
C LEU A 72 -1.09 -3.87 2.71
N THR A 73 -1.02 -4.11 4.01
CA THR A 73 0.13 -3.73 4.81
C THR A 73 1.24 -4.76 4.60
N ARG A 74 2.44 -4.45 5.11
CA ARG A 74 3.56 -5.38 5.03
C ARG A 74 3.22 -6.73 5.65
N GLU A 75 2.59 -6.70 6.81
CA GLU A 75 2.23 -7.91 7.54
C GLU A 75 1.19 -8.73 6.79
N GLU A 76 0.20 -8.05 6.21
CA GLU A 76 -0.83 -8.71 5.42
C GLU A 76 -0.25 -9.34 4.16
N PHE A 77 0.66 -8.62 3.50
CA PHE A 77 1.33 -9.15 2.32
C PHE A 77 2.15 -10.38 2.68
N ALA A 78 2.89 -10.33 3.79
CA ALA A 78 3.71 -11.46 4.23
C ALA A 78 2.87 -12.70 4.45
N ARG A 79 1.63 -12.55 4.92
CA ARG A 79 0.74 -13.68 5.13
C ARG A 79 0.23 -14.31 3.85
N THR A 80 0.28 -13.58 2.73
CA THR A 80 -0.11 -14.13 1.43
C THR A 80 1.01 -14.89 0.75
N GLN A 81 2.25 -14.78 1.26
CA GLN A 81 3.40 -15.43 0.67
C GLN A 81 3.59 -16.82 1.25
N PRO A 82 4.13 -17.77 0.46
CA PRO A 82 4.45 -19.08 0.99
C PRO A 82 5.43 -18.95 2.16
N ARG A 83 5.18 -19.68 3.23
CA ARG A 83 6.12 -19.70 4.34
C ARG A 83 7.41 -20.39 3.90
N PRO A 84 8.58 -19.82 4.22
CA PRO A 84 9.80 -20.56 4.00
C PRO A 84 9.76 -21.84 4.86
N PRO A 85 10.30 -22.95 4.36
CA PRO A 85 10.33 -24.17 5.15
C PRO A 85 11.05 -23.95 6.47
N SER A 86 10.57 -24.55 7.54
CA SER A 86 11.26 -24.51 8.81
C SER A 86 12.63 -25.17 8.67
N LEU A 87 13.54 -24.84 9.57
CA LEU A 87 14.86 -25.47 9.57
C LEU A 87 14.73 -27.00 9.61
N LEU A 88 13.81 -27.50 10.42
CA LEU A 88 13.57 -28.92 10.54
C LEU A 88 13.11 -29.54 9.23
N ALA A 89 12.19 -28.87 8.52
CA ALA A 89 11.72 -29.33 7.22
C ALA A 89 12.84 -29.34 6.18
N ARG A 90 13.74 -28.36 6.23
CA ARG A 90 14.91 -28.33 5.34
C ARG A 90 15.85 -29.50 5.59
N ILE A 91 16.08 -29.83 6.86
CA ILE A 91 16.90 -30.95 7.23
C ILE A 91 16.30 -32.26 6.75
N ARG A 92 14.98 -32.43 6.96
CA ARG A 92 14.26 -33.61 6.48
C ARG A 92 14.35 -33.77 4.97
N ALA A 93 14.20 -32.67 4.24
CA ALA A 93 14.32 -32.70 2.79
C ALA A 93 15.70 -33.15 2.33
N ARG A 94 16.75 -32.73 3.03
CA ARG A 94 18.12 -33.16 2.72
C ARG A 94 18.32 -34.64 3.00
N LEU A 95 17.78 -35.12 4.11
CA LEU A 95 17.93 -36.53 4.48
C LEU A 95 17.13 -37.48 3.59
N ALA A 96 16.10 -36.96 2.97
CA ALA A 96 15.24 -37.74 2.09
C ALA A 96 15.77 -37.88 0.65
N ARG A 97 16.87 -37.26 0.35
CA ARG A 97 17.48 -37.35 -0.99
C ARG A 97 18.32 -38.60 -1.16
#